data_ca68ffeff3d5a52e6baaaa4a6ef2ec44
#
_entry.id   ca68ffeff3d5a52e6baaaa4a6ef2ec44
#
_cell.length_a   1.000
_cell.length_b   1.000
_cell.length_c   1.000
_cell.angle_alpha   90.00
_cell.angle_beta   90.00
_cell.angle_gamma   90.00
#
_symmetry.space_group_name_H-M   'P 1'
#
loop_
_entity.id
_entity.type
_entity.pdbx_description
1 polymer ?
#
loop_
_entity_poly.entity_id
_entity_poly.type
_entity_poly.pdbx_seq_one_letter_code
_entity_poly.pdbx_strand_id
1 'polypeptide(L)'
;MANQEIPYKIYLNENEMPKYWYNLRADMKNKPAPLLNPGTGKPMTAEELGGVFCEDLVKQELDNDTREYPVPQEILDFYKMYRPSPLVRAYCLEKKLGTPAKIYYKFEGNNTSGSHKRNSAIAQAYYAKKQGLKGVTTETGAGQWGTALSMACAYFELDCKVYMVKVSYEQKPFRREVMRVYGANVTPSPSMTTQVGRKILEEHPGTTGSLGCAISEAVETAVGTPGYRYVLGSVLNQVLLHQSVIGMEAKIAMDKYGIKPDVIIGCAGGGSNLGGLIAPFMGEKLRGEKDYEFIAVEPASCPSLTRGVYAYDFCDTGMVCPLAKMYTLGSDFIPAPNHAGGLRYHGMSPILSQLYDDGLMKAVSVPQTSVFEAAETFARTEGILPAPESSHAIRAAIDEAMKCKETGEEKTILFGLTGTGYFDLVAYQKFHDGQMDDYVPTDDELAAFRARLPRVD
;
A
#
# COMPACT_ATOMS: atom_id res chain seq x y z
N MET A 1 -34.97 0.79 -19.26
CA MET A 1 -34.12 1.80 -18.67
C MET A 1 -33.44 2.53 -19.82
N ALA A 2 -33.54 3.87 -19.89
CA ALA A 2 -32.87 4.64 -20.93
C ALA A 2 -31.36 4.37 -20.84
N ASN A 3 -30.68 4.19 -21.97
CA ASN A 3 -29.21 4.08 -22.02
C ASN A 3 -28.64 5.35 -21.42
N GLN A 4 -28.29 5.32 -20.14
CA GLN A 4 -27.63 6.42 -19.47
C GLN A 4 -26.20 6.46 -20.04
N GLU A 5 -25.84 7.56 -20.70
CA GLU A 5 -24.49 7.78 -21.21
C GLU A 5 -23.49 7.70 -20.05
N ILE A 6 -22.44 6.88 -20.19
CA ILE A 6 -21.40 6.73 -19.17
C ILE A 6 -20.51 7.97 -19.23
N PRO A 7 -20.41 8.77 -18.15
CA PRO A 7 -19.56 9.94 -18.13
C PRO A 7 -18.07 9.57 -18.25
N TYR A 8 -17.26 10.42 -18.82
CA TYR A 8 -15.80 10.24 -18.90
C TYR A 8 -15.18 10.05 -17.50
N LYS A 9 -15.60 10.87 -16.53
CA LYS A 9 -15.24 10.76 -15.12
C LYS A 9 -16.50 10.49 -14.32
N ILE A 10 -16.52 9.38 -13.62
CA ILE A 10 -17.63 9.01 -12.75
C ILE A 10 -17.30 9.49 -11.34
N TYR A 11 -18.08 10.45 -10.85
CA TYR A 11 -18.08 10.87 -9.47
C TYR A 11 -19.34 10.37 -8.77
N LEU A 12 -19.17 9.92 -7.54
CA LEU A 12 -20.28 9.72 -6.61
C LEU A 12 -20.64 11.07 -5.97
N ASN A 13 -21.86 11.22 -5.52
CA ASN A 13 -22.22 12.31 -4.62
C ASN A 13 -21.78 11.96 -3.18
N GLU A 14 -21.67 12.95 -2.31
CA GLU A 14 -21.29 12.74 -0.90
C GLU A 14 -22.21 11.73 -0.18
N ASN A 15 -23.50 11.74 -0.48
CA ASN A 15 -24.48 10.82 0.09
C ASN A 15 -24.39 9.38 -0.44
N GLU A 16 -23.69 9.16 -1.55
CA GLU A 16 -23.39 7.85 -2.15
C GLU A 16 -22.08 7.25 -1.62
N MET A 17 -21.31 8.01 -0.83
CA MET A 17 -20.07 7.51 -0.24
C MET A 17 -20.35 6.35 0.71
N PRO A 18 -19.45 5.32 0.75
CA PRO A 18 -19.56 4.22 1.70
C PRO A 18 -19.54 4.73 3.15
N LYS A 19 -20.47 4.25 3.97
CA LYS A 19 -20.57 4.57 5.40
C LYS A 19 -19.92 3.53 6.30
N TYR A 20 -19.32 2.50 5.71
CA TYR A 20 -18.59 1.44 6.39
C TYR A 20 -17.36 1.04 5.60
N TRP A 21 -16.37 0.53 6.31
CA TRP A 21 -15.24 -0.19 5.73
C TRP A 21 -15.57 -1.67 5.61
N TYR A 22 -15.02 -2.30 4.59
CA TYR A 22 -15.27 -3.71 4.29
C TYR A 22 -14.11 -4.59 4.76
N ASN A 23 -14.38 -5.44 5.75
CA ASN A 23 -13.41 -6.41 6.25
C ASN A 23 -13.48 -7.71 5.43
N LEU A 24 -12.58 -7.83 4.48
CA LEU A 24 -12.51 -8.98 3.58
C LEU A 24 -12.35 -10.32 4.31
N ARG A 25 -11.69 -10.31 5.48
CA ARG A 25 -11.49 -11.53 6.29
C ARG A 25 -12.79 -12.22 6.67
N ALA A 26 -13.87 -11.48 6.84
CA ALA A 26 -15.18 -12.06 7.17
C ALA A 26 -15.67 -13.05 6.11
N ASP A 27 -15.29 -12.85 4.84
CA ASP A 27 -15.67 -13.72 3.72
C ASP A 27 -14.61 -14.78 3.38
N MET A 28 -13.38 -14.65 3.87
CA MET A 28 -12.30 -15.61 3.61
C MET A 28 -12.57 -16.95 4.28
N LYS A 29 -12.47 -18.05 3.52
CA LYS A 29 -12.55 -19.41 4.05
C LYS A 29 -11.31 -19.74 4.89
N ASN A 30 -10.13 -19.48 4.33
CA ASN A 30 -8.86 -19.60 5.02
C ASN A 30 -8.49 -18.21 5.56
N LYS A 31 -8.60 -18.03 6.88
CA LYS A 31 -8.23 -16.75 7.51
C LYS A 31 -6.71 -16.59 7.51
N PRO A 32 -6.17 -15.37 7.42
CA PRO A 32 -4.75 -15.15 7.66
C PRO A 32 -4.33 -15.70 9.02
N ALA A 33 -3.16 -16.32 9.07
CA ALA A 33 -2.64 -16.82 10.34
C ALA A 33 -2.40 -15.67 11.34
N PRO A 34 -2.51 -15.91 12.66
CA PRO A 34 -2.34 -14.87 13.67
C PRO A 34 -0.91 -14.33 13.70
N LEU A 35 -0.75 -13.09 14.13
CA LEU A 35 0.57 -12.55 14.49
C LEU A 35 1.10 -13.31 15.70
N LEU A 36 2.39 -13.67 15.69
CA LEU A 36 3.01 -14.38 16.80
C LEU A 36 3.99 -13.49 17.57
N ASN A 37 3.99 -13.66 18.88
CA ASN A 37 5.02 -13.10 19.75
C ASN A 37 6.33 -13.84 19.50
N PRO A 38 7.42 -13.16 19.08
CA PRO A 38 8.67 -13.82 18.70
C PRO A 38 9.38 -14.49 19.89
N GLY A 39 9.11 -14.04 21.12
CA GLY A 39 9.71 -14.63 22.32
C GLY A 39 9.03 -15.91 22.80
N THR A 40 7.74 -16.10 22.47
CA THR A 40 6.96 -17.24 22.95
C THR A 40 6.46 -18.17 21.85
N GLY A 41 6.50 -17.73 20.57
CA GLY A 41 5.92 -18.45 19.44
C GLY A 41 4.37 -18.54 19.47
N LYS A 42 3.71 -17.89 20.41
CA LYS A 42 2.24 -17.94 20.57
C LYS A 42 1.56 -16.75 19.88
N PRO A 43 0.27 -16.88 19.52
CA PRO A 43 -0.51 -15.77 19.02
C PRO A 43 -0.45 -14.55 19.96
N MET A 44 -0.23 -13.37 19.39
CA MET A 44 -0.24 -12.11 20.13
C MET A 44 -1.61 -11.84 20.73
N THR A 45 -1.63 -11.42 21.99
CA THR A 45 -2.85 -10.97 22.67
C THR A 45 -3.18 -9.52 22.35
N ALA A 46 -4.42 -9.10 22.60
CA ALA A 46 -4.82 -7.70 22.46
C ALA A 46 -4.02 -6.77 23.40
N GLU A 47 -3.63 -7.24 24.57
CA GLU A 47 -2.83 -6.48 25.54
C GLU A 47 -1.41 -6.24 25.01
N GLU A 48 -0.75 -7.29 24.49
CA GLU A 48 0.58 -7.18 23.90
C GLU A 48 0.60 -6.21 22.70
N LEU A 49 -0.39 -6.33 21.79
CA LEU A 49 -0.53 -5.41 20.65
C LEU A 49 -0.87 -3.98 21.08
N GLY A 50 -1.65 -3.81 22.17
CA GLY A 50 -2.00 -2.51 22.75
C GLY A 50 -0.82 -1.74 23.31
N GLY A 51 0.28 -2.42 23.61
CA GLY A 51 1.56 -1.77 23.95
C GLY A 51 2.18 -0.98 22.77
N VAL A 52 1.89 -1.42 21.55
CA VAL A 52 2.43 -0.82 20.31
C VAL A 52 1.41 0.02 19.56
N PHE A 53 0.17 -0.45 19.42
CA PHE A 53 -0.91 0.15 18.63
C PHE A 53 -2.02 0.76 19.50
N CYS A 54 -2.83 1.64 18.91
CA CYS A 54 -4.05 2.13 19.53
C CYS A 54 -5.06 0.98 19.76
N GLU A 55 -5.79 1.01 20.86
CA GLU A 55 -6.72 -0.05 21.26
C GLU A 55 -7.80 -0.36 20.20
N ASP A 56 -8.42 0.65 19.61
CA ASP A 56 -9.43 0.43 18.58
C ASP A 56 -8.83 -0.15 17.28
N LEU A 57 -7.56 0.18 16.98
CA LEU A 57 -6.84 -0.43 15.86
C LEU A 57 -6.50 -1.90 16.14
N VAL A 58 -6.17 -2.25 17.39
CA VAL A 58 -5.96 -3.65 17.80
C VAL A 58 -7.25 -4.46 17.64
N LYS A 59 -8.40 -3.92 18.03
CA LYS A 59 -9.70 -4.58 17.82
C LYS A 59 -9.94 -4.87 16.34
N GLN A 60 -9.69 -3.89 15.47
CA GLN A 60 -9.82 -4.04 14.01
C GLN A 60 -8.81 -5.04 13.44
N GLU A 61 -7.59 -5.07 13.98
CA GLU A 61 -6.55 -6.00 13.55
C GLU A 61 -6.93 -7.45 13.84
N LEU A 62 -7.51 -7.72 15.00
CA LEU A 62 -7.83 -9.08 15.48
C LEU A 62 -9.20 -9.59 15.01
N ASP A 63 -10.12 -8.72 14.57
CA ASP A 63 -11.47 -9.13 14.18
C ASP A 63 -11.51 -9.76 12.80
N ASN A 64 -11.84 -11.04 12.76
CA ASN A 64 -11.98 -11.83 11.55
C ASN A 64 -13.44 -11.98 11.06
N ASP A 65 -14.42 -11.50 11.81
CA ASP A 65 -15.82 -11.90 11.65
C ASP A 65 -16.74 -10.74 11.26
N THR A 66 -16.49 -9.53 11.76
CA THR A 66 -17.28 -8.36 11.42
C THR A 66 -16.99 -7.91 10.00
N ARG A 67 -17.95 -8.10 9.08
CA ARG A 67 -17.79 -7.73 7.64
C ARG A 67 -17.79 -6.23 7.40
N GLU A 68 -18.72 -5.52 8.02
CA GLU A 68 -18.95 -4.09 7.84
C GLU A 68 -18.60 -3.34 9.11
N TYR A 69 -17.55 -2.52 9.04
CA TYR A 69 -17.14 -1.65 10.13
C TYR A 69 -17.69 -0.24 9.88
N PRO A 70 -18.59 0.27 10.70
CA PRO A 70 -19.08 1.64 10.58
C PRO A 70 -17.94 2.64 10.62
N VAL A 71 -17.88 3.54 9.64
CA VAL A 71 -16.93 4.64 9.64
C VAL A 71 -17.41 5.71 10.62
N PRO A 72 -16.63 6.12 11.63
CA PRO A 72 -16.98 7.22 12.52
C PRO A 72 -17.33 8.50 11.74
N GLN A 73 -18.32 9.26 12.26
CA GLN A 73 -18.82 10.46 11.57
C GLN A 73 -17.71 11.48 11.32
N GLU A 74 -16.80 11.65 12.27
CA GLU A 74 -15.66 12.56 12.15
C GLU A 74 -14.72 12.17 11.00
N ILE A 75 -14.53 10.86 10.78
CA ILE A 75 -13.74 10.37 9.64
C ILE A 75 -14.51 10.60 8.34
N LEU A 76 -15.83 10.37 8.31
CA LEU A 76 -16.66 10.66 7.13
C LEU A 76 -16.62 12.15 6.76
N ASP A 77 -16.63 13.05 7.74
CA ASP A 77 -16.54 14.48 7.49
C ASP A 77 -15.19 14.87 6.91
N PHE A 78 -14.11 14.20 7.34
CA PHE A 78 -12.81 14.33 6.69
C PHE A 78 -12.78 13.78 5.27
N TYR A 79 -13.38 12.63 5.06
CA TYR A 79 -13.45 12.03 3.72
C TYR A 79 -14.12 12.99 2.73
N LYS A 80 -15.18 13.70 3.10
CA LYS A 80 -15.85 14.69 2.25
C LYS A 80 -14.93 15.81 1.75
N MET A 81 -13.84 16.12 2.46
CA MET A 81 -12.89 17.15 2.03
C MET A 81 -12.12 16.74 0.76
N TYR A 82 -12.02 15.45 0.42
CA TYR A 82 -11.23 14.99 -0.73
C TYR A 82 -11.79 13.75 -1.42
N ARG A 83 -12.85 13.17 -0.89
CA ARG A 83 -13.60 12.06 -1.46
C ARG A 83 -15.01 12.52 -1.82
N PRO A 84 -15.72 11.82 -2.72
CA PRO A 84 -15.29 10.59 -3.41
C PRO A 84 -14.17 10.86 -4.42
N SER A 85 -13.27 9.89 -4.60
CA SER A 85 -12.26 9.97 -5.66
C SER A 85 -12.84 9.47 -6.99
N PRO A 86 -12.39 10.01 -8.15
CA PRO A 86 -13.01 9.68 -9.42
C PRO A 86 -12.65 8.27 -9.91
N LEU A 87 -13.62 7.63 -10.56
CA LEU A 87 -13.40 6.51 -11.48
C LEU A 87 -13.40 7.06 -12.90
N VAL A 88 -12.32 6.83 -13.63
CA VAL A 88 -12.08 7.44 -14.95
C VAL A 88 -11.81 6.36 -15.98
N ARG A 89 -12.37 6.51 -17.19
CA ARG A 89 -12.02 5.64 -18.33
C ARG A 89 -10.88 6.25 -19.13
N ALA A 90 -9.87 5.44 -19.40
CA ALA A 90 -8.65 5.84 -20.11
C ALA A 90 -8.80 5.78 -21.64
N TYR A 91 -9.75 6.53 -22.19
CA TYR A 91 -10.07 6.52 -23.64
C TYR A 91 -8.88 6.82 -24.53
N CYS A 92 -8.03 7.80 -24.14
CA CYS A 92 -6.88 8.17 -24.95
C CYS A 92 -5.82 7.07 -24.94
N LEU A 93 -5.63 6.39 -23.79
CA LEU A 93 -4.74 5.25 -23.70
C LEU A 93 -5.27 4.06 -24.54
N GLU A 94 -6.56 3.72 -24.42
CA GLU A 94 -7.20 2.68 -25.25
C GLU A 94 -6.97 2.93 -26.74
N LYS A 95 -7.21 4.16 -27.21
CA LYS A 95 -6.99 4.60 -28.59
C LYS A 95 -5.51 4.49 -29.00
N LYS A 96 -4.60 4.91 -28.11
CA LYS A 96 -3.15 4.85 -28.38
C LYS A 96 -2.67 3.40 -28.53
N LEU A 97 -3.19 2.49 -27.73
CA LEU A 97 -2.86 1.06 -27.78
C LEU A 97 -3.53 0.35 -28.97
N GLY A 98 -4.66 0.87 -29.45
CA GLY A 98 -5.47 0.23 -30.49
C GLY A 98 -6.05 -1.09 -30.01
N THR A 99 -6.49 -1.16 -28.75
CA THR A 99 -7.03 -2.35 -28.08
C THR A 99 -8.56 -2.31 -28.01
N PRO A 100 -9.26 -3.46 -28.05
CA PRO A 100 -10.67 -3.55 -27.73
C PRO A 100 -10.97 -3.45 -26.23
N ALA A 101 -9.95 -3.55 -25.35
CA ALA A 101 -10.13 -3.48 -23.91
C ALA A 101 -10.69 -2.12 -23.47
N LYS A 102 -11.54 -2.13 -22.44
CA LYS A 102 -12.01 -0.94 -21.74
C LYS A 102 -11.21 -0.77 -20.46
N ILE A 103 -10.45 0.33 -20.36
CA ILE A 103 -9.52 0.56 -19.25
C ILE A 103 -10.07 1.63 -18.33
N TYR A 104 -10.26 1.30 -17.06
CA TYR A 104 -10.69 2.21 -16.00
C TYR A 104 -9.63 2.33 -14.92
N TYR A 105 -9.49 3.51 -14.35
CA TYR A 105 -8.63 3.71 -13.19
C TYR A 105 -9.36 4.45 -12.06
N LYS A 106 -9.13 3.96 -10.83
CA LYS A 106 -9.57 4.62 -9.59
C LYS A 106 -8.50 5.59 -9.14
N PHE A 107 -8.75 6.90 -9.25
CA PHE A 107 -7.71 7.91 -9.07
C PHE A 107 -7.61 8.38 -7.62
N GLU A 108 -6.78 7.73 -6.84
CA GLU A 108 -6.51 8.05 -5.44
C GLU A 108 -5.41 9.12 -5.24
N GLY A 109 -4.63 9.42 -6.26
CA GLY A 109 -3.67 10.53 -6.25
C GLY A 109 -4.31 11.92 -6.31
N ASN A 110 -5.63 12.00 -6.53
CA ASN A 110 -6.40 13.23 -6.67
C ASN A 110 -6.77 13.85 -5.31
N ASN A 111 -5.79 14.03 -4.45
CA ASN A 111 -5.95 14.72 -3.17
C ASN A 111 -4.64 15.42 -2.77
N THR A 112 -4.72 16.31 -1.76
CA THR A 112 -3.59 17.15 -1.37
C THR A 112 -2.40 16.38 -0.79
N SER A 113 -2.57 15.15 -0.29
CA SER A 113 -1.45 14.29 0.10
C SER A 113 -0.82 13.56 -1.08
N GLY A 114 -1.47 13.59 -2.24
CA GLY A 114 -1.03 12.99 -3.48
C GLY A 114 -1.08 11.46 -3.52
N SER A 115 -1.77 10.80 -2.58
CA SER A 115 -1.88 9.34 -2.58
C SER A 115 -3.07 8.78 -1.79
N HIS A 116 -3.38 7.49 -2.00
CA HIS A 116 -4.39 6.71 -1.26
C HIS A 116 -4.14 6.65 0.27
N LYS A 117 -2.91 6.86 0.70
CA LYS A 117 -2.52 6.65 2.11
C LYS A 117 -3.26 7.55 3.09
N ARG A 118 -3.78 8.68 2.63
CA ARG A 118 -4.59 9.60 3.43
C ARG A 118 -5.82 8.93 4.05
N ASN A 119 -6.41 7.93 3.38
CA ASN A 119 -7.59 7.22 3.88
C ASN A 119 -7.35 6.54 5.24
N SER A 120 -6.23 5.83 5.36
CA SER A 120 -5.86 5.17 6.61
C SER A 120 -5.19 6.12 7.61
N ALA A 121 -4.44 7.12 7.13
CA ALA A 121 -3.80 8.11 8.00
C ALA A 121 -4.81 8.86 8.88
N ILE A 122 -5.93 9.29 8.29
CA ILE A 122 -7.01 9.95 9.01
C ILE A 122 -7.63 9.02 10.04
N ALA A 123 -7.91 7.76 9.68
CA ALA A 123 -8.50 6.79 10.59
C ALA A 123 -7.57 6.52 11.79
N GLN A 124 -6.29 6.28 11.56
CA GLN A 124 -5.33 5.98 12.62
C GLN A 124 -5.08 7.20 13.53
N ALA A 125 -4.97 8.41 12.97
CA ALA A 125 -4.84 9.64 13.78
C ALA A 125 -6.11 9.92 14.59
N TYR A 126 -7.30 9.68 14.04
CA TYR A 126 -8.56 9.77 14.78
C TYR A 126 -8.57 8.86 16.01
N TYR A 127 -8.23 7.58 15.85
CA TYR A 127 -8.22 6.63 16.96
C TYR A 127 -7.13 6.96 17.98
N ALA A 128 -5.97 7.47 17.55
CA ALA A 128 -4.95 7.96 18.47
C ALA A 128 -5.45 9.14 19.31
N LYS A 129 -6.11 10.13 18.70
CA LYS A 129 -6.72 11.27 19.41
C LYS A 129 -7.83 10.82 20.35
N LYS A 130 -8.73 9.94 19.89
CA LYS A 130 -9.83 9.37 20.68
C LYS A 130 -9.32 8.65 21.94
N GLN A 131 -8.19 7.96 21.85
CA GLN A 131 -7.54 7.31 23.00
C GLN A 131 -6.82 8.29 23.94
N GLY A 132 -6.73 9.59 23.60
CA GLY A 132 -6.05 10.60 24.40
C GLY A 132 -4.53 10.56 24.30
N LEU A 133 -3.98 10.03 23.21
CA LEU A 133 -2.54 10.02 22.99
C LEU A 133 -1.99 11.42 22.70
N LYS A 134 -0.72 11.64 23.05
CA LYS A 134 0.01 12.87 22.74
C LYS A 134 0.49 12.91 21.29
N GLY A 135 0.85 11.75 20.77
CA GLY A 135 1.40 11.67 19.45
C GLY A 135 1.55 10.24 18.93
N VAL A 136 2.05 10.16 17.72
CA VAL A 136 2.30 8.90 17.04
C VAL A 136 3.71 8.87 16.43
N THR A 137 4.23 7.66 16.26
CA THR A 137 5.47 7.41 15.53
C THR A 137 5.15 6.57 14.30
N THR A 138 5.95 6.71 13.25
CA THR A 138 5.76 5.94 12.03
C THR A 138 7.03 5.86 11.18
N GLU A 139 7.03 4.89 10.27
CA GLU A 139 7.96 4.81 9.16
C GLU A 139 7.42 5.50 7.91
N THR A 140 8.28 5.79 6.94
CA THR A 140 7.86 6.10 5.58
C THR A 140 8.96 5.74 4.56
N GLY A 141 8.58 5.09 3.47
CA GLY A 141 9.49 4.78 2.36
C GLY A 141 9.77 6.00 1.49
N ALA A 142 8.92 6.22 0.49
CA ALA A 142 9.03 7.36 -0.44
C ALA A 142 8.53 8.70 0.14
N GLY A 143 7.98 8.72 1.35
CA GLY A 143 7.43 9.89 2.01
C GLY A 143 5.91 10.09 1.82
N GLN A 144 5.24 9.26 1.03
CA GLN A 144 3.79 9.38 0.79
C GLN A 144 2.97 9.13 2.06
N TRP A 145 3.34 8.09 2.84
CA TRP A 145 2.68 7.79 4.09
C TRP A 145 2.97 8.87 5.14
N GLY A 146 4.23 9.25 5.31
CA GLY A 146 4.62 10.33 6.24
C GLY A 146 3.89 11.64 5.93
N THR A 147 3.76 12.02 4.65
CA THR A 147 2.98 13.19 4.22
C THR A 147 1.52 13.08 4.63
N ALA A 148 0.87 11.96 4.34
CA ALA A 148 -0.54 11.75 4.67
C ALA A 148 -0.80 11.76 6.18
N LEU A 149 0.09 11.13 6.95
CA LEU A 149 -0.01 11.09 8.42
C LEU A 149 0.27 12.45 9.04
N SER A 150 1.29 13.19 8.56
CA SER A 150 1.57 14.54 9.06
C SER A 150 0.37 15.47 8.92
N MET A 151 -0.35 15.41 7.78
CA MET A 151 -1.59 16.15 7.58
C MET A 151 -2.68 15.75 8.58
N ALA A 152 -2.86 14.44 8.80
CA ALA A 152 -3.86 13.93 9.73
C ALA A 152 -3.51 14.33 11.18
N CYS A 153 -2.25 14.23 11.57
CA CYS A 153 -1.78 14.62 12.90
C CYS A 153 -1.94 16.13 13.14
N ALA A 154 -1.62 16.97 12.16
CA ALA A 154 -1.83 18.40 12.25
C ALA A 154 -3.31 18.76 12.52
N TYR A 155 -4.23 18.06 11.86
CA TYR A 155 -5.65 18.26 12.07
C TYR A 155 -6.13 17.82 13.45
N PHE A 156 -5.67 16.66 13.92
CA PHE A 156 -6.04 16.12 15.24
C PHE A 156 -5.18 16.66 16.38
N GLU A 157 -4.28 17.60 16.12
CA GLU A 157 -3.34 18.17 17.11
C GLU A 157 -2.53 17.09 17.83
N LEU A 158 -1.93 16.20 17.06
CA LEU A 158 -1.05 15.14 17.54
C LEU A 158 0.39 15.41 17.13
N ASP A 159 1.33 15.12 18.02
CA ASP A 159 2.74 15.05 17.64
C ASP A 159 2.97 13.93 16.64
N CYS A 160 3.79 14.17 15.61
CA CYS A 160 4.11 13.21 14.57
C CYS A 160 5.61 13.03 14.42
N LYS A 161 6.13 11.83 14.73
CA LYS A 161 7.55 11.47 14.53
C LYS A 161 7.64 10.46 13.38
N VAL A 162 8.36 10.83 12.33
CA VAL A 162 8.49 10.05 11.08
C VAL A 162 9.92 9.61 10.87
N TYR A 163 10.14 8.30 10.75
CA TYR A 163 11.40 7.72 10.31
C TYR A 163 11.32 7.46 8.81
N MET A 164 12.08 8.21 8.02
CA MET A 164 12.08 8.12 6.56
C MET A 164 13.27 7.36 6.04
N VAL A 165 13.06 6.38 5.18
CA VAL A 165 14.14 5.61 4.54
C VAL A 165 15.21 6.55 3.99
N LYS A 166 16.48 6.38 4.40
CA LYS A 166 17.58 7.32 4.17
C LYS A 166 17.75 7.72 2.71
N VAL A 167 17.77 6.75 1.79
CA VAL A 167 17.89 7.06 0.35
C VAL A 167 16.74 7.93 -0.16
N SER A 168 15.52 7.71 0.32
CA SER A 168 14.36 8.53 -0.05
C SER A 168 14.38 9.90 0.62
N TYR A 169 14.87 10.00 1.84
CA TYR A 169 15.08 11.27 2.55
C TYR A 169 15.99 12.22 1.76
N GLU A 170 17.02 11.66 1.11
CA GLU A 170 17.94 12.41 0.27
C GLU A 170 17.38 12.71 -1.13
N GLN A 171 16.75 11.72 -1.78
CA GLN A 171 16.23 11.83 -3.15
C GLN A 171 14.93 12.63 -3.28
N LYS A 172 14.15 12.75 -2.20
CA LYS A 172 12.82 13.39 -2.19
C LYS A 172 12.72 14.51 -1.15
N PRO A 173 13.57 15.55 -1.23
CA PRO A 173 13.64 16.58 -0.21
C PRO A 173 12.32 17.33 -0.01
N PHE A 174 11.55 17.54 -1.09
CA PHE A 174 10.28 18.29 -1.01
C PHE A 174 9.21 17.54 -0.22
N ARG A 175 9.18 16.20 -0.24
CA ARG A 175 8.27 15.44 0.63
C ARG A 175 8.59 15.66 2.09
N ARG A 176 9.88 15.68 2.44
CA ARG A 176 10.33 16.01 3.79
C ARG A 176 9.86 17.39 4.22
N GLU A 177 10.00 18.39 3.35
CA GLU A 177 9.57 19.75 3.68
C GLU A 177 8.05 19.85 3.84
N VAL A 178 7.26 19.14 3.03
CA VAL A 178 5.79 19.06 3.21
C VAL A 178 5.44 18.49 4.58
N MET A 179 6.09 17.38 5.01
CA MET A 179 5.86 16.82 6.35
C MET A 179 6.20 17.83 7.46
N ARG A 180 7.29 18.59 7.31
CA ARG A 180 7.70 19.63 8.26
C ARG A 180 6.74 20.81 8.31
N VAL A 181 6.16 21.21 7.17
CA VAL A 181 5.12 22.24 7.09
C VAL A 181 3.90 21.85 7.94
N TYR A 182 3.56 20.55 7.96
CA TYR A 182 2.48 20.01 8.82
C TYR A 182 2.95 19.69 10.25
N GLY A 183 4.14 20.13 10.66
CA GLY A 183 4.62 20.01 12.03
C GLY A 183 5.28 18.67 12.39
N ALA A 184 5.48 17.76 11.45
CA ALA A 184 6.10 16.48 11.73
C ALA A 184 7.63 16.61 11.93
N ASN A 185 8.16 15.84 12.88
CA ASN A 185 9.60 15.61 13.02
C ASN A 185 10.01 14.45 12.13
N VAL A 186 10.91 14.71 11.15
CA VAL A 186 11.32 13.72 10.14
C VAL A 186 12.80 13.39 10.32
N THR A 187 13.08 12.12 10.59
CA THR A 187 14.44 11.58 10.82
C THR A 187 14.81 10.59 9.72
N PRO A 188 16.01 10.67 9.09
CA PRO A 188 16.47 9.65 8.15
C PRO A 188 16.74 8.35 8.89
N SER A 189 16.32 7.20 8.33
CA SER A 189 16.46 5.87 8.93
C SER A 189 17.31 4.93 8.04
N PRO A 190 18.25 4.16 8.63
CA PRO A 190 18.55 4.08 10.06
C PRO A 190 19.29 5.31 10.60
N SER A 191 19.08 5.62 11.88
CA SER A 191 19.60 6.81 12.55
C SER A 191 20.41 6.49 13.82
N MET A 192 21.12 7.49 14.33
CA MET A 192 21.81 7.39 15.62
C MET A 192 20.88 7.71 16.81
N THR A 193 19.61 8.02 16.60
CA THR A 193 18.67 8.46 17.65
C THR A 193 18.08 7.31 18.45
N THR A 194 18.04 6.10 17.87
CA THR A 194 17.48 4.89 18.47
C THR A 194 18.59 3.84 18.73
N GLN A 195 18.35 2.86 19.60
CA GLN A 195 19.32 1.78 19.84
C GLN A 195 19.36 0.85 18.62
N VAL A 196 18.18 0.48 18.09
CA VAL A 196 18.08 -0.39 16.92
C VAL A 196 18.70 0.26 15.69
N GLY A 197 18.53 1.58 15.49
CA GLY A 197 19.15 2.31 14.39
C GLY A 197 20.66 2.28 14.44
N ARG A 198 21.25 2.49 15.62
CA ARG A 198 22.71 2.37 15.84
C ARG A 198 23.23 0.97 15.52
N LYS A 199 22.52 -0.06 16.02
CA LYS A 199 22.88 -1.46 15.74
C LYS A 199 22.87 -1.77 14.24
N ILE A 200 21.81 -1.36 13.53
CA ILE A 200 21.71 -1.56 12.07
C ILE A 200 22.86 -0.84 11.34
N LEU A 201 23.24 0.36 11.76
CA LEU A 201 24.35 1.10 11.16
C LEU A 201 25.73 0.44 11.43
N GLU A 202 25.89 -0.22 12.58
CA GLU A 202 27.10 -1.01 12.90
C GLU A 202 27.19 -2.29 12.06
N GLU A 203 26.07 -3.02 11.93
CA GLU A 203 25.99 -4.28 11.17
C GLU A 203 26.04 -4.07 9.65
N HIS A 204 25.48 -2.94 9.17
CA HIS A 204 25.38 -2.59 7.75
C HIS A 204 25.93 -1.19 7.46
N PRO A 205 27.24 -0.95 7.57
CA PRO A 205 27.86 0.34 7.28
C PRO A 205 27.54 0.79 5.84
N GLY A 206 27.06 2.02 5.67
CA GLY A 206 26.75 2.56 4.35
C GLY A 206 25.39 2.13 3.79
N THR A 207 24.55 1.45 4.56
CA THR A 207 23.20 1.07 4.13
C THR A 207 22.37 2.27 3.67
N THR A 208 21.59 2.07 2.62
CA THR A 208 20.61 3.04 2.10
C THR A 208 19.30 3.06 2.90
N GLY A 209 19.16 2.11 3.84
CA GLY A 209 17.96 1.89 4.63
C GLY A 209 16.86 1.14 3.88
N SER A 210 15.88 0.67 4.64
CA SER A 210 14.68 -0.01 4.15
C SER A 210 13.47 0.40 4.99
N LEU A 211 12.27 0.02 4.55
CA LEU A 211 11.08 0.17 5.38
C LEU A 211 11.20 -0.62 6.68
N GLY A 212 11.77 -1.83 6.65
CA GLY A 212 12.01 -2.63 7.84
C GLY A 212 12.88 -1.91 8.88
N CYS A 213 13.96 -1.22 8.47
CA CYS A 213 14.77 -0.41 9.38
C CYS A 213 13.95 0.72 10.01
N ALA A 214 13.19 1.45 9.20
CA ALA A 214 12.39 2.57 9.68
C ALA A 214 11.24 2.14 10.61
N ILE A 215 10.64 0.97 10.37
CA ILE A 215 9.65 0.34 11.27
C ILE A 215 10.29 0.09 12.63
N SER A 216 11.45 -0.56 12.66
CA SER A 216 12.15 -0.88 13.93
C SER A 216 12.38 0.37 14.80
N GLU A 217 12.85 1.46 14.20
CA GLU A 217 13.10 2.73 14.92
C GLU A 217 11.80 3.39 15.40
N ALA A 218 10.74 3.36 14.56
CA ALA A 218 9.44 3.92 14.91
C ALA A 218 8.78 3.16 16.07
N VAL A 219 8.85 1.83 16.07
CA VAL A 219 8.33 0.98 17.15
C VAL A 219 9.11 1.17 18.44
N GLU A 220 10.46 1.17 18.41
CA GLU A 220 11.29 1.46 19.58
C GLU A 220 10.90 2.80 20.21
N THR A 221 10.73 3.82 19.38
CA THR A 221 10.36 5.16 19.84
C THR A 221 8.95 5.20 20.44
N ALA A 222 7.97 4.50 19.85
CA ALA A 222 6.61 4.43 20.38
C ALA A 222 6.59 3.78 21.76
N VAL A 223 7.22 2.62 21.89
CA VAL A 223 7.27 1.87 23.16
C VAL A 223 8.05 2.62 24.23
N GLY A 224 9.13 3.30 23.87
CA GLY A 224 9.97 4.07 24.78
C GLY A 224 9.43 5.45 25.16
N THR A 225 8.33 5.94 24.56
CA THR A 225 7.80 7.30 24.79
C THR A 225 6.39 7.24 25.35
N PRO A 226 6.16 7.60 26.65
CA PRO A 226 4.83 7.59 27.23
C PRO A 226 3.84 8.50 26.47
N GLY A 227 2.64 7.97 26.20
CA GLY A 227 1.60 8.67 25.45
C GLY A 227 1.75 8.61 23.92
N TYR A 228 2.67 7.81 23.41
CA TYR A 228 2.82 7.56 21.98
C TYR A 228 2.42 6.13 21.60
N ARG A 229 1.98 5.95 20.36
CA ARG A 229 1.78 4.64 19.73
C ARG A 229 2.30 4.67 18.30
N TYR A 230 2.67 3.50 17.81
CA TYR A 230 3.07 3.30 16.43
C TYR A 230 1.84 3.20 15.52
N VAL A 231 1.93 3.81 14.36
CA VAL A 231 0.95 3.72 13.27
C VAL A 231 1.69 3.44 11.96
N LEU A 232 1.04 2.78 11.01
CA LEU A 232 1.72 2.29 9.80
C LEU A 232 0.88 2.45 8.54
N GLY A 233 1.58 2.58 7.40
CA GLY A 233 0.98 2.89 6.11
C GLY A 233 0.59 1.69 5.25
N SER A 234 0.81 0.45 5.69
CA SER A 234 0.53 -0.75 4.90
C SER A 234 0.57 -2.02 5.76
N VAL A 235 0.47 -3.19 5.13
CA VAL A 235 0.68 -4.55 5.64
C VAL A 235 -0.45 -5.07 6.53
N LEU A 236 -0.74 -4.45 7.67
CA LEU A 236 -1.67 -4.96 8.67
C LEU A 236 -3.14 -4.88 8.22
N ASN A 237 -3.94 -5.77 8.79
CA ASN A 237 -5.36 -5.95 8.43
C ASN A 237 -6.18 -4.68 8.62
N GLN A 238 -5.95 -3.94 9.71
CA GLN A 238 -6.60 -2.66 9.96
C GLN A 238 -6.34 -1.62 8.86
N VAL A 239 -5.14 -1.62 8.28
CA VAL A 239 -4.80 -0.69 7.19
C VAL A 239 -5.55 -1.06 5.92
N LEU A 240 -5.60 -2.35 5.56
CA LEU A 240 -6.37 -2.83 4.41
C LEU A 240 -7.88 -2.56 4.61
N LEU A 241 -8.38 -2.71 5.85
CA LEU A 241 -9.75 -2.36 6.22
C LEU A 241 -10.06 -0.89 5.86
N HIS A 242 -9.24 0.07 6.34
CA HIS A 242 -9.45 1.49 6.04
C HIS A 242 -9.35 1.79 4.54
N GLN A 243 -8.46 1.11 3.83
CA GLN A 243 -8.29 1.29 2.38
C GLN A 243 -9.44 0.68 1.56
N SER A 244 -10.30 -0.14 2.15
CA SER A 244 -11.46 -0.71 1.44
C SER A 244 -12.41 0.35 0.89
N VAL A 245 -12.39 1.58 1.42
CA VAL A 245 -13.13 2.72 0.86
C VAL A 245 -12.84 2.94 -0.63
N ILE A 246 -11.63 2.62 -1.11
CA ILE A 246 -11.23 2.71 -2.52
C ILE A 246 -12.08 1.79 -3.38
N GLY A 247 -12.12 0.51 -3.01
CA GLY A 247 -12.87 -0.52 -3.72
C GLY A 247 -14.38 -0.33 -3.60
N MET A 248 -14.85 0.05 -2.40
CA MET A 248 -16.28 0.33 -2.17
C MET A 248 -16.80 1.45 -3.07
N GLU A 249 -16.09 2.57 -3.18
CA GLU A 249 -16.45 3.64 -4.10
C GLU A 249 -16.36 3.21 -5.56
N ALA A 250 -15.29 2.48 -5.93
CA ALA A 250 -15.13 1.97 -7.30
C ALA A 250 -16.31 1.07 -7.68
N LYS A 251 -16.68 0.15 -6.78
CA LYS A 251 -17.80 -0.76 -7.00
C LYS A 251 -19.12 -0.03 -7.15
N ILE A 252 -19.44 0.89 -6.24
CA ILE A 252 -20.68 1.71 -6.32
C ILE A 252 -20.73 2.47 -7.65
N ALA A 253 -19.60 3.09 -8.06
CA ALA A 253 -19.51 3.82 -9.31
C ALA A 253 -19.72 2.92 -10.54
N MET A 254 -19.11 1.74 -10.54
CA MET A 254 -19.25 0.77 -11.63
C MET A 254 -20.66 0.18 -11.71
N ASP A 255 -21.23 -0.23 -10.58
CA ASP A 255 -22.59 -0.78 -10.51
C ASP A 255 -23.63 0.24 -10.98
N LYS A 256 -23.46 1.52 -10.63
CA LYS A 256 -24.35 2.63 -11.04
C LYS A 256 -24.50 2.75 -12.57
N TYR A 257 -23.45 2.41 -13.32
CA TYR A 257 -23.44 2.46 -14.80
C TYR A 257 -23.40 1.08 -15.46
N GLY A 258 -23.60 0.00 -14.70
CA GLY A 258 -23.59 -1.37 -15.22
C GLY A 258 -22.24 -1.83 -15.75
N ILE A 259 -21.16 -1.22 -15.30
CA ILE A 259 -19.77 -1.58 -15.68
C ILE A 259 -19.34 -2.79 -14.85
N LYS A 260 -18.87 -3.84 -15.53
CA LYS A 260 -18.38 -5.07 -14.87
C LYS A 260 -16.92 -5.25 -15.20
N PRO A 261 -16.00 -5.15 -14.22
CA PRO A 261 -14.60 -5.43 -14.46
C PRO A 261 -14.39 -6.94 -14.63
N ASP A 262 -13.52 -7.32 -15.57
CA ASP A 262 -13.04 -8.69 -15.74
C ASP A 262 -11.71 -8.88 -15.01
N VAL A 263 -10.85 -7.84 -15.05
CA VAL A 263 -9.52 -7.85 -14.45
C VAL A 263 -9.35 -6.63 -13.53
N ILE A 264 -8.87 -6.85 -12.31
CA ILE A 264 -8.61 -5.78 -11.32
C ILE A 264 -7.14 -5.83 -10.93
N ILE A 265 -6.43 -4.71 -11.11
CA ILE A 265 -4.97 -4.62 -11.02
C ILE A 265 -4.57 -3.58 -9.97
N GLY A 266 -3.59 -3.90 -9.15
CA GLY A 266 -2.99 -2.93 -8.23
C GLY A 266 -1.51 -3.17 -7.98
N CYS A 267 -0.76 -2.10 -7.76
CA CYS A 267 0.63 -2.24 -7.34
C CYS A 267 0.71 -2.77 -5.91
N ALA A 268 1.72 -3.57 -5.62
CA ALA A 268 1.87 -4.26 -4.35
C ALA A 268 3.29 -4.11 -3.79
N GLY A 269 3.38 -3.39 -2.67
CA GLY A 269 4.51 -3.41 -1.73
C GLY A 269 4.05 -4.19 -0.51
N GLY A 270 3.66 -3.49 0.57
CA GLY A 270 2.93 -4.14 1.68
C GLY A 270 1.46 -4.46 1.38
N GLY A 271 0.91 -4.05 0.22
CA GLY A 271 -0.37 -4.49 -0.29
C GLY A 271 -1.60 -3.66 0.05
N SER A 272 -1.48 -2.54 0.78
CA SER A 272 -2.65 -1.82 1.30
C SER A 272 -3.57 -1.25 0.21
N ASN A 273 -3.02 -0.67 -0.86
CA ASN A 273 -3.86 -0.14 -1.95
C ASN A 273 -4.56 -1.25 -2.74
N LEU A 274 -3.84 -2.31 -3.05
CA LEU A 274 -4.41 -3.47 -3.75
C LEU A 274 -5.50 -4.13 -2.91
N GLY A 275 -5.21 -4.43 -1.63
CA GLY A 275 -6.17 -5.01 -0.70
C GLY A 275 -7.43 -4.16 -0.53
N GLY A 276 -7.28 -2.83 -0.45
CA GLY A 276 -8.40 -1.92 -0.40
C GLY A 276 -9.24 -1.90 -1.67
N LEU A 277 -8.58 -1.85 -2.84
CA LEU A 277 -9.27 -1.84 -4.14
C LEU A 277 -10.05 -3.13 -4.40
N ILE A 278 -9.44 -4.28 -4.14
CA ILE A 278 -10.06 -5.57 -4.45
C ILE A 278 -11.10 -6.01 -3.41
N ALA A 279 -11.09 -5.46 -2.18
CA ALA A 279 -11.87 -5.97 -1.06
C ALA A 279 -13.33 -6.31 -1.39
N PRO A 280 -14.19 -5.41 -1.91
CA PRO A 280 -15.59 -5.75 -2.19
C PRO A 280 -15.76 -6.73 -3.37
N PHE A 281 -14.88 -6.66 -4.36
CA PHE A 281 -14.91 -7.55 -5.52
C PHE A 281 -14.44 -8.97 -5.15
N MET A 282 -13.37 -9.06 -4.35
CA MET A 282 -12.90 -10.33 -3.81
C MET A 282 -13.96 -10.95 -2.89
N GLY A 283 -14.65 -10.14 -2.08
CA GLY A 283 -15.78 -10.60 -1.28
C GLY A 283 -16.87 -11.25 -2.12
N GLU A 284 -17.28 -10.64 -3.25
CA GLU A 284 -18.23 -11.25 -4.19
C GLU A 284 -17.71 -12.58 -4.76
N LYS A 285 -16.42 -12.65 -5.12
CA LYS A 285 -15.80 -13.90 -5.61
C LYS A 285 -15.80 -14.99 -4.53
N LEU A 286 -15.44 -14.66 -3.30
CA LEU A 286 -15.41 -15.60 -2.18
C LEU A 286 -16.80 -16.14 -1.81
N ARG A 287 -17.85 -15.35 -2.00
CA ARG A 287 -19.25 -15.77 -1.82
C ARG A 287 -19.83 -16.49 -3.06
N GLY A 288 -19.06 -16.61 -4.15
CA GLY A 288 -19.51 -17.25 -5.39
C GLY A 288 -20.52 -16.43 -6.21
N GLU A 289 -20.62 -15.12 -5.96
CA GLU A 289 -21.58 -14.23 -6.63
C GLU A 289 -21.08 -13.81 -8.02
N LYS A 290 -19.79 -13.53 -8.16
CA LYS A 290 -19.12 -13.13 -9.42
C LYS A 290 -17.69 -13.65 -9.46
N ASP A 291 -17.19 -13.84 -10.67
CA ASP A 291 -15.78 -14.16 -10.89
C ASP A 291 -15.04 -12.95 -11.45
N TYR A 292 -13.84 -12.72 -10.91
CA TYR A 292 -12.91 -11.67 -11.28
C TYR A 292 -11.48 -12.21 -11.31
N GLU A 293 -10.68 -11.68 -12.22
CA GLU A 293 -9.23 -11.89 -12.18
C GLU A 293 -8.58 -10.74 -11.39
N PHE A 294 -7.68 -11.10 -10.46
CA PHE A 294 -6.93 -10.11 -9.67
C PHE A 294 -5.44 -10.25 -9.94
N ILE A 295 -4.75 -9.12 -10.17
CA ILE A 295 -3.32 -9.10 -10.45
C ILE A 295 -2.62 -8.13 -9.48
N ALA A 296 -1.74 -8.68 -8.67
CA ALA A 296 -0.77 -7.91 -7.88
C ALA A 296 0.46 -7.61 -8.73
N VAL A 297 0.90 -6.35 -8.76
CA VAL A 297 2.07 -5.94 -9.54
C VAL A 297 3.16 -5.44 -8.62
N GLU A 298 4.29 -6.10 -8.59
CA GLU A 298 5.42 -5.78 -7.74
C GLU A 298 6.67 -5.41 -8.55
N PRO A 299 7.64 -4.67 -7.94
CA PRO A 299 8.90 -4.40 -8.60
C PRO A 299 9.73 -5.67 -8.79
N ALA A 300 10.37 -5.85 -9.94
CA ALA A 300 11.30 -6.94 -10.15
C ALA A 300 12.49 -6.94 -9.16
N SER A 301 12.80 -5.79 -8.59
CA SER A 301 13.84 -5.62 -7.56
C SER A 301 13.39 -5.98 -6.14
N CYS A 302 12.09 -6.22 -5.91
CA CYS A 302 11.53 -6.60 -4.61
C CYS A 302 10.34 -7.55 -4.80
N PRO A 303 10.56 -8.77 -5.33
CA PRO A 303 9.53 -9.69 -5.81
C PRO A 303 9.00 -10.60 -4.69
N SER A 304 8.32 -10.04 -3.70
CA SER A 304 7.90 -10.77 -2.49
C SER A 304 6.88 -11.87 -2.77
N LEU A 305 5.89 -11.65 -3.65
CA LEU A 305 4.91 -12.67 -4.04
C LEU A 305 5.48 -13.65 -5.07
N THR A 306 6.09 -13.14 -6.14
CA THR A 306 6.51 -13.97 -7.28
C THR A 306 7.74 -14.81 -6.99
N ARG A 307 8.60 -14.39 -6.07
CA ARG A 307 9.85 -15.08 -5.73
C ARG A 307 10.10 -15.24 -4.23
N GLY A 308 9.19 -14.79 -3.37
CA GLY A 308 9.24 -15.01 -1.92
C GLY A 308 8.78 -16.42 -1.54
N VAL A 309 8.75 -16.69 -0.24
CA VAL A 309 8.21 -17.91 0.36
C VAL A 309 7.11 -17.57 1.36
N TYR A 310 6.09 -18.42 1.47
CA TYR A 310 5.01 -18.24 2.43
C TYR A 310 5.41 -18.81 3.80
N ALA A 311 5.87 -17.93 4.69
CA ALA A 311 6.42 -18.30 5.99
C ALA A 311 6.14 -17.22 7.05
N TYR A 312 6.33 -17.55 8.32
CA TYR A 312 6.43 -16.55 9.36
C TYR A 312 7.75 -15.81 9.25
N ASP A 313 7.70 -14.48 9.33
CA ASP A 313 8.85 -13.61 9.33
C ASP A 313 8.59 -12.37 10.18
N PHE A 314 9.65 -11.69 10.59
CA PHE A 314 9.53 -10.40 11.26
C PHE A 314 8.99 -9.33 10.31
N CYS A 315 8.13 -8.48 10.84
CA CYS A 315 7.62 -7.34 10.05
C CYS A 315 8.66 -6.23 9.85
N ASP A 316 9.82 -6.32 10.51
CA ASP A 316 10.88 -5.32 10.53
C ASP A 316 12.28 -5.93 10.52
N THR A 317 13.29 -5.13 10.12
CA THR A 317 14.69 -5.59 10.02
C THR A 317 15.36 -5.74 11.38
N GLY A 318 14.98 -4.94 12.37
CA GLY A 318 15.55 -4.98 13.73
C GLY A 318 14.96 -6.06 14.63
N MET A 319 14.00 -6.84 14.14
CA MET A 319 13.34 -7.95 14.86
C MET A 319 12.66 -7.52 16.17
N VAL A 320 12.09 -6.30 16.19
CA VAL A 320 11.35 -5.76 17.35
C VAL A 320 9.83 -5.89 17.20
N CYS A 321 9.35 -6.25 16.00
CA CYS A 321 7.95 -6.46 15.68
C CYS A 321 7.52 -7.92 15.84
N PRO A 322 6.18 -8.19 15.88
CA PRO A 322 5.65 -9.54 15.79
C PRO A 322 6.06 -10.27 14.51
N LEU A 323 5.97 -11.61 14.56
CA LEU A 323 6.05 -12.45 13.38
C LEU A 323 4.69 -12.47 12.67
N ALA A 324 4.69 -12.24 11.37
CA ALA A 324 3.52 -12.37 10.52
C ALA A 324 3.73 -13.50 9.50
N LYS A 325 2.72 -14.32 9.25
CA LYS A 325 2.75 -15.30 8.17
C LYS A 325 2.44 -14.59 6.85
N MET A 326 3.42 -14.51 5.98
CA MET A 326 3.37 -13.72 4.76
C MET A 326 4.27 -14.31 3.67
N TYR A 327 4.04 -13.93 2.43
CA TYR A 327 5.06 -14.10 1.39
C TYR A 327 6.19 -13.10 1.67
N THR A 328 7.40 -13.61 1.87
CA THR A 328 8.56 -12.82 2.29
C THR A 328 9.82 -13.18 1.52
N LEU A 329 10.71 -12.19 1.40
CA LEU A 329 12.09 -12.34 0.90
C LEU A 329 13.10 -12.54 2.04
N GLY A 330 12.66 -12.34 3.30
CA GLY A 330 13.46 -12.30 4.52
C GLY A 330 13.52 -10.89 5.11
N SER A 331 13.33 -10.75 6.43
CA SER A 331 13.24 -9.46 7.13
C SER A 331 14.51 -8.61 7.07
N ASP A 332 15.66 -9.23 6.82
CA ASP A 332 16.96 -8.58 6.60
C ASP A 332 17.26 -8.30 5.11
N PHE A 333 16.36 -8.65 4.19
CA PHE A 333 16.47 -8.27 2.79
C PHE A 333 16.30 -6.75 2.64
N ILE A 334 17.33 -6.08 2.17
CA ILE A 334 17.29 -4.65 1.87
C ILE A 334 17.22 -4.50 0.35
N PRO A 335 16.03 -4.12 -0.19
CA PRO A 335 15.86 -3.97 -1.63
C PRO A 335 16.84 -2.94 -2.22
N ALA A 336 17.32 -3.21 -3.43
CA ALA A 336 18.10 -2.24 -4.19
C ALA A 336 17.34 -0.90 -4.31
N PRO A 337 18.03 0.25 -4.36
CA PRO A 337 17.40 1.57 -4.44
C PRO A 337 16.73 1.77 -5.80
N ASN A 338 15.48 1.36 -5.91
CA ASN A 338 14.60 1.71 -7.00
C ASN A 338 13.81 2.98 -6.68
N HIS A 339 13.17 3.58 -7.67
CA HIS A 339 12.43 4.83 -7.52
C HIS A 339 10.98 4.65 -7.02
N ALA A 340 10.47 3.42 -6.93
CA ALA A 340 9.18 3.08 -6.31
C ALA A 340 9.37 2.76 -4.82
N GLY A 341 9.80 3.73 -4.03
CA GLY A 341 10.16 3.55 -2.61
C GLY A 341 9.03 3.01 -1.75
N GLY A 342 7.76 3.26 -2.12
CA GLY A 342 6.58 2.71 -1.45
C GLY A 342 6.36 1.21 -1.69
N LEU A 343 7.08 0.59 -2.64
CA LEU A 343 7.01 -0.84 -2.92
C LEU A 343 8.27 -1.61 -2.45
N ARG A 344 9.18 -0.96 -1.70
CA ARG A 344 10.43 -1.55 -1.18
C ARG A 344 10.22 -2.15 0.21
N TYR A 345 9.43 -3.22 0.29
CA TYR A 345 9.19 -3.96 1.52
C TYR A 345 9.38 -5.46 1.30
N HIS A 346 10.06 -6.13 2.23
CA HIS A 346 10.46 -7.53 2.09
C HIS A 346 9.29 -8.52 2.16
N GLY A 347 8.13 -8.11 2.70
CA GLY A 347 6.98 -8.97 2.92
C GLY A 347 5.68 -8.42 2.32
N MET A 348 4.66 -9.25 2.30
CA MET A 348 3.33 -8.91 1.80
C MET A 348 2.30 -9.01 2.92
N SER A 349 1.25 -8.19 2.89
CA SER A 349 0.11 -8.30 3.82
C SER A 349 -0.34 -9.75 4.02
N PRO A 350 -0.60 -10.18 5.26
CA PRO A 350 -1.12 -11.53 5.54
C PRO A 350 -2.40 -11.86 4.75
N ILE A 351 -3.32 -10.90 4.58
CA ILE A 351 -4.54 -11.10 3.76
C ILE A 351 -4.17 -11.43 2.31
N LEU A 352 -3.34 -10.60 1.67
CA LEU A 352 -2.99 -10.82 0.27
C LEU A 352 -2.12 -12.06 0.08
N SER A 353 -1.25 -12.34 1.03
CA SER A 353 -0.46 -13.57 1.04
C SER A 353 -1.34 -14.81 1.07
N GLN A 354 -2.36 -14.83 1.94
CA GLN A 354 -3.31 -15.94 2.01
C GLN A 354 -4.12 -16.07 0.72
N LEU A 355 -4.61 -14.96 0.15
CA LEU A 355 -5.36 -14.99 -1.11
C LEU A 355 -4.50 -15.49 -2.29
N TYR A 356 -3.22 -15.15 -2.30
CA TYR A 356 -2.28 -15.62 -3.31
C TYR A 356 -1.96 -17.11 -3.14
N ASP A 357 -1.73 -17.55 -1.91
CA ASP A 357 -1.49 -18.96 -1.56
C ASP A 357 -2.70 -19.84 -1.87
N ASP A 358 -3.92 -19.33 -1.67
CA ASP A 358 -5.18 -20.00 -2.04
C ASP A 358 -5.44 -19.99 -3.57
N GLY A 359 -4.57 -19.40 -4.39
CA GLY A 359 -4.73 -19.31 -5.84
C GLY A 359 -5.85 -18.38 -6.33
N LEU A 360 -6.31 -17.45 -5.45
CA LEU A 360 -7.42 -16.54 -5.75
C LEU A 360 -6.99 -15.27 -6.48
N MET A 361 -5.69 -15.00 -6.52
CA MET A 361 -5.11 -13.88 -7.27
C MET A 361 -3.78 -14.28 -7.92
N LYS A 362 -3.38 -13.55 -8.94
CA LYS A 362 -2.09 -13.68 -9.63
C LYS A 362 -1.14 -12.58 -9.16
N ALA A 363 0.16 -12.80 -9.37
CA ALA A 363 1.18 -11.78 -9.18
C ALA A 363 2.12 -11.73 -10.40
N VAL A 364 2.59 -10.51 -10.71
CA VAL A 364 3.60 -10.26 -11.74
C VAL A 364 4.64 -9.29 -11.21
N SER A 365 5.89 -9.48 -11.57
CA SER A 365 6.98 -8.55 -11.26
C SER A 365 7.43 -7.83 -12.53
N VAL A 366 7.69 -6.51 -12.43
CA VAL A 366 8.03 -5.67 -13.57
C VAL A 366 9.30 -4.87 -13.35
N PRO A 367 10.19 -4.76 -14.38
CA PRO A 367 11.39 -3.94 -14.29
C PRO A 367 11.05 -2.45 -14.26
N GLN A 368 11.86 -1.64 -13.55
CA GLN A 368 11.54 -0.22 -13.38
C GLN A 368 11.60 0.59 -14.68
N THR A 369 12.47 0.25 -15.63
CA THR A 369 12.52 0.94 -16.94
C THR A 369 11.20 0.82 -17.68
N SER A 370 10.62 -0.39 -17.77
CA SER A 370 9.31 -0.62 -18.38
C SER A 370 8.15 0.06 -17.63
N VAL A 371 8.30 0.24 -16.32
CA VAL A 371 7.35 1.00 -15.49
C VAL A 371 7.36 2.49 -15.87
N PHE A 372 8.54 3.09 -16.08
CA PHE A 372 8.64 4.50 -16.48
C PHE A 372 8.20 4.73 -17.92
N GLU A 373 8.44 3.79 -18.85
CA GLU A 373 7.85 3.81 -20.21
C GLU A 373 6.32 3.85 -20.17
N ALA A 374 5.72 3.00 -19.33
CA ALA A 374 4.28 2.97 -19.13
C ALA A 374 3.76 4.27 -18.48
N ALA A 375 4.50 4.81 -17.50
CA ALA A 375 4.20 6.07 -16.84
C ALA A 375 4.14 7.24 -17.82
N GLU A 376 5.13 7.36 -18.71
CA GLU A 376 5.15 8.41 -19.73
C GLU A 376 4.05 8.22 -20.77
N THR A 377 3.81 6.99 -21.21
CA THR A 377 2.72 6.67 -22.12
C THR A 377 1.38 7.14 -21.52
N PHE A 378 1.15 6.83 -20.26
CA PHE A 378 -0.05 7.25 -19.53
C PHE A 378 -0.12 8.76 -19.37
N ALA A 379 0.98 9.40 -18.97
CA ALA A 379 1.03 10.86 -18.82
C ALA A 379 0.73 11.60 -20.11
N ARG A 380 1.26 11.12 -21.25
CA ARG A 380 1.04 11.70 -22.57
C ARG A 380 -0.35 11.45 -23.14
N THR A 381 -1.06 10.42 -22.67
CA THR A 381 -2.41 10.10 -23.13
C THR A 381 -3.49 10.65 -22.21
N GLU A 382 -3.35 10.47 -20.89
CA GLU A 382 -4.37 10.83 -19.91
C GLU A 382 -4.11 12.18 -19.20
N GLY A 383 -2.96 12.82 -19.44
CA GLY A 383 -2.60 14.11 -18.85
C GLY A 383 -2.31 14.08 -17.35
N ILE A 384 -2.05 12.90 -16.78
CA ILE A 384 -1.76 12.70 -15.36
C ILE A 384 -0.36 12.12 -15.22
N LEU A 385 0.51 12.81 -14.47
CA LEU A 385 1.83 12.29 -14.11
C LEU A 385 1.71 11.32 -12.94
N PRO A 386 1.86 10.00 -13.14
CA PRO A 386 1.66 9.01 -12.08
C PRO A 386 2.90 8.88 -11.19
N ALA A 387 2.69 8.49 -9.92
CA ALA A 387 3.79 8.05 -9.08
C ALA A 387 4.43 6.76 -9.62
N PRO A 388 5.74 6.54 -9.44
CA PRO A 388 6.41 5.29 -9.87
C PRO A 388 5.73 4.02 -9.33
N GLU A 389 5.19 4.07 -8.12
CA GLU A 389 4.42 2.97 -7.54
C GLU A 389 3.18 2.64 -8.38
N SER A 390 2.37 3.65 -8.71
CA SER A 390 1.15 3.50 -9.52
C SER A 390 1.44 3.00 -10.92
N SER A 391 2.60 3.36 -11.45
CA SER A 391 3.02 3.03 -12.80
C SER A 391 3.27 1.53 -12.99
N HIS A 392 3.50 0.77 -11.92
CA HIS A 392 3.50 -0.70 -11.95
C HIS A 392 2.13 -1.25 -12.37
N ALA A 393 1.05 -0.72 -11.79
CA ALA A 393 -0.30 -1.12 -12.18
C ALA A 393 -0.65 -0.66 -13.61
N ILE A 394 -0.18 0.53 -14.03
CA ILE A 394 -0.33 1.00 -15.41
C ILE A 394 0.37 0.05 -16.39
N ARG A 395 1.60 -0.39 -16.09
CA ARG A 395 2.34 -1.33 -16.94
C ARG A 395 1.56 -2.62 -17.15
N ALA A 396 1.08 -3.24 -16.07
CA ALA A 396 0.30 -4.46 -16.16
C ALA A 396 -1.06 -4.25 -16.87
N ALA A 397 -1.72 -3.09 -16.66
CA ALA A 397 -2.94 -2.76 -17.39
C ALA A 397 -2.71 -2.61 -18.91
N ILE A 398 -1.59 -2.04 -19.31
CA ILE A 398 -1.18 -1.97 -20.71
C ILE A 398 -0.90 -3.38 -21.25
N ASP A 399 -0.21 -4.23 -20.50
CA ASP A 399 0.09 -5.62 -20.91
C ASP A 399 -1.20 -6.44 -21.11
N GLU A 400 -2.16 -6.34 -20.20
CA GLU A 400 -3.47 -6.99 -20.34
C GLU A 400 -4.26 -6.44 -21.55
N ALA A 401 -4.23 -5.13 -21.76
CA ALA A 401 -4.87 -4.50 -22.91
C ALA A 401 -4.23 -4.93 -24.24
N MET A 402 -2.91 -5.16 -24.28
CA MET A 402 -2.22 -5.67 -25.45
C MET A 402 -2.55 -7.14 -25.72
N LYS A 403 -2.72 -7.97 -24.67
CA LYS A 403 -3.25 -9.34 -24.85
C LYS A 403 -4.66 -9.31 -25.46
N CYS A 404 -5.53 -8.40 -25.03
CA CYS A 404 -6.85 -8.21 -25.64
C CYS A 404 -6.76 -7.83 -27.12
N LYS A 405 -5.78 -7.00 -27.51
CA LYS A 405 -5.54 -6.64 -28.91
C LYS A 405 -5.10 -7.85 -29.73
N GLU A 406 -4.23 -8.68 -29.19
CA GLU A 406 -3.72 -9.88 -29.87
C GLU A 406 -4.79 -10.96 -30.05
N THR A 407 -5.63 -11.16 -29.04
CA THR A 407 -6.69 -12.17 -29.03
C THR A 407 -8.00 -11.71 -29.67
N GLY A 408 -8.21 -10.39 -29.77
CA GLY A 408 -9.50 -9.80 -30.16
C GLY A 408 -10.56 -9.84 -29.06
N GLU A 409 -10.22 -10.28 -27.84
CA GLU A 409 -11.13 -10.38 -26.70
C GLU A 409 -11.35 -9.00 -26.07
N GLU A 410 -12.61 -8.61 -25.88
CA GLU A 410 -12.94 -7.39 -25.13
C GLU A 410 -13.00 -7.69 -23.63
N LYS A 411 -12.12 -7.05 -22.84
CA LYS A 411 -12.15 -7.09 -21.37
C LYS A 411 -12.28 -5.70 -20.78
N THR A 412 -12.93 -5.59 -19.65
CA THR A 412 -12.93 -4.41 -18.80
C THR A 412 -11.86 -4.53 -17.73
N ILE A 413 -10.87 -3.66 -17.76
CA ILE A 413 -9.73 -3.63 -16.85
C ILE A 413 -9.93 -2.47 -15.88
N LEU A 414 -9.88 -2.74 -14.58
CA LEU A 414 -9.85 -1.73 -13.52
C LEU A 414 -8.48 -1.73 -12.86
N PHE A 415 -7.81 -0.58 -12.79
CA PHE A 415 -6.59 -0.48 -11.98
C PHE A 415 -6.59 0.66 -10.98
N GLY A 416 -5.77 0.54 -9.93
CA GLY A 416 -5.57 1.57 -8.93
C GLY A 416 -4.51 2.58 -9.34
N LEU A 417 -4.90 3.83 -9.61
CA LEU A 417 -3.98 4.96 -9.80
C LEU A 417 -3.75 5.62 -8.43
N THR A 418 -2.81 5.09 -7.67
CA THR A 418 -2.68 5.28 -6.22
C THR A 418 -1.99 6.55 -5.79
N GLY A 419 -1.22 7.20 -6.68
CA GLY A 419 -0.45 8.39 -6.34
C GLY A 419 -0.05 9.25 -7.51
N THR A 420 0.22 10.52 -7.22
CA THR A 420 0.77 11.52 -8.16
C THR A 420 2.29 11.48 -8.17
N GLY A 421 2.91 11.74 -9.34
CA GLY A 421 4.35 11.73 -9.58
C GLY A 421 5.07 13.07 -9.44
N TYR A 422 4.38 14.15 -9.09
CA TYR A 422 5.01 15.47 -9.03
C TYR A 422 6.16 15.61 -8.02
N PHE A 423 6.22 14.74 -7.02
CA PHE A 423 7.35 14.65 -6.08
C PHE A 423 8.47 13.68 -6.55
N ASP A 424 8.29 13.06 -7.72
CA ASP A 424 9.16 12.00 -8.23
C ASP A 424 9.92 12.42 -9.50
N LEU A 425 9.98 13.72 -9.81
CA LEU A 425 10.58 14.26 -11.03
C LEU A 425 12.07 13.91 -11.18
N VAL A 426 12.80 13.77 -10.08
CA VAL A 426 14.19 13.29 -10.11
C VAL A 426 14.29 11.86 -10.69
N ALA A 427 13.30 11.02 -10.44
CA ALA A 427 13.25 9.68 -11.02
C ALA A 427 12.97 9.73 -12.53
N TYR A 428 12.03 10.56 -12.96
CA TYR A 428 11.77 10.79 -14.37
C TYR A 428 12.99 11.38 -15.10
N GLN A 429 13.70 12.32 -14.47
CA GLN A 429 14.95 12.85 -15.02
C GLN A 429 15.98 11.74 -15.25
N LYS A 430 16.22 10.88 -14.26
CA LYS A 430 17.16 9.75 -14.40
C LYS A 430 16.75 8.78 -15.48
N PHE A 431 15.46 8.57 -15.68
CA PHE A 431 14.94 7.75 -16.77
C PHE A 431 15.26 8.38 -18.14
N HIS A 432 15.01 9.69 -18.32
CA HIS A 432 15.34 10.42 -19.55
C HIS A 432 16.85 10.46 -19.85
N ASP A 433 17.68 10.57 -18.81
CA ASP A 433 19.14 10.63 -18.91
C ASP A 433 19.77 9.25 -19.13
N GLY A 434 18.97 8.17 -19.20
CA GLY A 434 19.48 6.80 -19.35
C GLY A 434 20.27 6.31 -18.12
N GLN A 435 20.00 6.87 -16.94
CA GLN A 435 20.67 6.56 -15.67
C GLN A 435 19.86 5.63 -14.77
N MET A 436 18.94 4.89 -15.35
CA MET A 436 18.06 3.98 -14.60
C MET A 436 18.37 2.54 -15.00
N ASP A 437 18.84 1.75 -14.02
CA ASP A 437 19.18 0.34 -14.22
C ASP A 437 18.06 -0.54 -13.66
N ASP A 438 17.80 -1.65 -14.35
CA ASP A 438 16.95 -2.71 -13.86
C ASP A 438 17.78 -3.67 -13.00
N TYR A 439 17.35 -3.85 -11.75
CA TYR A 439 17.92 -4.83 -10.84
C TYR A 439 16.91 -5.92 -10.54
N VAL A 440 17.35 -7.16 -10.62
CA VAL A 440 16.60 -8.35 -10.20
C VAL A 440 17.48 -9.16 -9.27
N PRO A 441 17.06 -9.43 -8.01
CA PRO A 441 17.87 -10.24 -7.10
C PRO A 441 18.08 -11.64 -7.67
N THR A 442 19.28 -12.17 -7.52
CA THR A 442 19.61 -13.54 -7.95
C THR A 442 18.97 -14.58 -7.04
N ASP A 443 18.87 -15.84 -7.50
CA ASP A 443 18.32 -16.92 -6.68
C ASP A 443 19.20 -17.20 -5.45
N ASP A 444 20.53 -17.06 -5.59
CA ASP A 444 21.49 -17.24 -4.48
C ASP A 444 21.33 -16.14 -3.41
N GLU A 445 21.14 -14.88 -3.83
CA GLU A 445 20.85 -13.78 -2.89
C GLU A 445 19.56 -14.07 -2.11
N LEU A 446 18.48 -14.45 -2.80
CA LEU A 446 17.21 -14.76 -2.15
C LEU A 446 17.31 -16.00 -1.24
N ALA A 447 18.06 -17.03 -1.65
CA ALA A 447 18.27 -18.22 -0.85
C ALA A 447 19.03 -17.90 0.47
N ALA A 448 20.00 -16.99 0.42
CA ALA A 448 20.75 -16.57 1.59
C ALA A 448 19.85 -15.89 2.66
N PHE A 449 18.86 -15.07 2.23
CA PHE A 449 17.89 -14.45 3.14
C PHE A 449 16.87 -15.47 3.66
N ARG A 450 16.36 -16.36 2.81
CA ARG A 450 15.41 -17.42 3.20
C ARG A 450 15.98 -18.36 4.26
N ALA A 451 17.29 -18.64 4.21
CA ALA A 451 17.95 -19.50 5.17
C ALA A 451 17.96 -18.96 6.62
N ARG A 452 17.67 -17.65 6.77
CA ARG A 452 17.64 -16.95 8.06
C ARG A 452 16.22 -16.69 8.60
N LEU A 453 15.19 -17.18 7.89
CA LEU A 453 13.81 -17.06 8.35
C LEU A 453 13.62 -17.70 9.74
N PRO A 454 12.79 -17.10 10.61
CA PRO A 454 12.46 -17.68 11.90
C PRO A 454 11.88 -19.10 11.75
N ARG A 455 12.32 -20.02 12.60
CA ARG A 455 11.69 -21.33 12.69
C ARG A 455 10.55 -21.23 13.69
N VAL A 456 9.35 -21.44 13.21
CA VAL A 456 8.14 -21.50 14.03
C VAL A 456 7.66 -22.95 13.96
N ASP A 457 7.68 -23.63 15.12
CA ASP A 457 7.25 -25.03 15.25
C ASP A 457 5.71 -25.17 15.21
#